data_25ab77793089a5a2fcab4fc290c9dddd
#
_entry.id   25ab77793089a5a2fcab4fc290c9dddd
#
_cell.length_a   1.000
_cell.length_b   1.000
_cell.length_c   1.000
_cell.angle_alpha   90.00
_cell.angle_beta   90.00
_cell.angle_gamma   90.00
#
_symmetry.space_group_name_H-M   'P 1'
#
loop_
_entity.id
_entity.type
_entity.pdbx_description
1 polymer ?
#
loop_
_entity_poly.entity_id
_entity_poly.type
_entity_poly.pdbx_seq_one_letter_code
_entity_poly.pdbx_strand_id
1 'polypeptide(L)'
;EVTSEGFQIFGMPPYKYYSAGYACFLSDIGSQQDNWDIWDNSMPVNVSDKDIVGYKYFGFGGLAEAEKGIKPFEGTAEGNGTSFNVFLTPKTDKAFKINVWLDGPWANETWKGTKIGEINVPAGSAEEVTRFTIDVAEFVDNLDKKHAIYLVAEGEGDLCELMGLGFSKKGQTMNYPAPPTVTISVNGQALEMPAVPVRSTNENGYVGYDQYEVTYTAEGTPKVSAKAD
;
A
#
# COMPACT_ATOMS: atom_id res chain seq x y z
N GLU A 1 -4.36 3.57 25.58
CA GLU A 1 -3.59 2.41 26.03
C GLU A 1 -2.16 2.53 25.49
N VAL A 2 -1.17 2.36 26.33
CA VAL A 2 0.24 2.34 25.93
C VAL A 2 0.66 0.88 25.84
N THR A 3 1.06 0.45 24.66
CA THR A 3 1.59 -0.88 24.43
C THR A 3 3.10 -0.83 24.28
N SER A 4 3.76 -1.97 24.17
CA SER A 4 5.19 -2.05 23.84
C SER A 4 5.55 -1.38 22.51
N GLU A 5 4.57 -1.11 21.67
CA GLU A 5 4.71 -0.41 20.38
C GLU A 5 4.33 1.08 20.44
N GLY A 6 4.04 1.62 21.64
CA GLY A 6 3.66 3.01 21.86
C GLY A 6 2.15 3.23 21.96
N PHE A 7 1.72 4.47 21.69
CA PHE A 7 0.30 4.82 21.75
C PHE A 7 -0.45 4.24 20.55
N GLN A 8 -1.29 3.26 20.81
CA GLN A 8 -2.23 2.73 19.83
C GLN A 8 -3.57 3.45 19.97
N ILE A 9 -3.81 4.46 19.17
CA ILE A 9 -5.04 5.18 19.32
C ILE A 9 -6.15 4.46 18.56
N PHE A 10 -6.06 4.23 17.26
CA PHE A 10 -7.20 3.70 16.50
C PHE A 10 -6.90 2.61 15.47
N GLY A 11 -5.70 2.45 15.02
CA GLY A 11 -5.41 1.68 13.83
C GLY A 11 -5.81 2.42 12.53
N MET A 12 -5.44 1.86 11.41
CA MET A 12 -5.79 2.36 10.08
C MET A 12 -7.25 2.02 9.77
N PRO A 13 -8.07 3.00 9.32
CA PRO A 13 -9.40 2.68 8.81
C PRO A 13 -9.32 1.68 7.66
N PRO A 14 -9.97 0.50 7.73
CA PRO A 14 -9.74 -0.56 6.75
C PRO A 14 -10.23 -0.21 5.34
N TYR A 15 -11.31 0.56 5.22
CA TYR A 15 -11.98 0.85 3.93
C TYR A 15 -11.37 2.05 3.23
N LYS A 16 -10.04 2.07 3.13
CA LYS A 16 -9.27 3.07 2.40
C LYS A 16 -8.13 2.38 1.66
N TYR A 17 -7.67 3.03 0.61
CA TYR A 17 -6.41 2.68 -0.04
C TYR A 17 -5.25 3.09 0.85
N TYR A 18 -4.29 2.21 0.99
CA TYR A 18 -2.99 2.46 1.59
C TYR A 18 -1.89 2.09 0.62
N SER A 19 -0.92 2.97 0.56
CA SER A 19 0.32 2.70 -0.17
C SER A 19 1.07 1.51 0.45
N ALA A 20 1.73 0.71 -0.37
CA ALA A 20 2.57 -0.39 0.11
C ALA A 20 3.70 0.08 1.04
N GLY A 21 4.13 1.34 0.93
CA GLY A 21 5.12 1.95 1.83
C GLY A 21 4.70 2.07 3.30
N TYR A 22 3.43 1.83 3.62
CA TYR A 22 2.98 1.71 5.01
C TYR A 22 3.37 0.38 5.67
N ALA A 23 4.10 -0.48 4.97
CA ALA A 23 4.60 -1.73 5.54
C ALA A 23 5.45 -1.45 6.79
N CYS A 24 5.20 -2.21 7.84
CA CYS A 24 5.93 -2.12 9.11
C CYS A 24 6.70 -3.40 9.43
N PHE A 25 6.54 -4.41 8.61
CA PHE A 25 7.27 -5.67 8.70
C PHE A 25 7.62 -6.14 7.29
N LEU A 26 8.89 -6.37 7.08
CA LEU A 26 9.44 -6.94 5.87
C LEU A 26 10.32 -8.11 6.27
N SER A 27 10.05 -9.28 5.74
CA SER A 27 10.88 -10.45 5.92
C SER A 27 11.15 -11.06 4.57
N ASP A 28 12.40 -11.08 4.23
CA ASP A 28 12.93 -11.80 3.10
C ASP A 28 13.81 -12.93 3.66
N ILE A 29 13.61 -14.13 3.18
CA ILE A 29 14.42 -15.27 3.57
C ILE A 29 15.73 -15.30 2.77
N GLY A 30 15.83 -14.52 1.72
CA GLY A 30 16.95 -14.51 0.79
C GLY A 30 17.87 -13.27 0.82
N SER A 31 17.36 -12.06 0.86
CA SER A 31 18.18 -10.85 0.76
C SER A 31 17.43 -9.58 1.18
N GLN A 32 17.23 -9.41 2.46
CA GLN A 32 16.47 -8.27 2.99
C GLN A 32 17.03 -6.88 2.72
N GLN A 33 18.25 -6.79 2.24
CA GLN A 33 18.96 -5.50 2.21
C GLN A 33 18.44 -4.55 1.14
N ASP A 34 17.83 -5.08 0.10
CA ASP A 34 17.36 -4.26 -1.02
C ASP A 34 15.99 -3.62 -0.78
N ASN A 35 15.28 -4.08 0.24
CA ASN A 35 13.94 -3.58 0.57
C ASN A 35 13.92 -2.53 1.70
N TRP A 36 15.07 -2.15 2.22
CA TRP A 36 15.18 -1.27 3.39
C TRP A 36 15.19 0.22 3.08
N ASP A 37 14.94 0.61 1.87
CA ASP A 37 14.86 2.04 1.54
C ASP A 37 13.49 2.64 1.88
N ILE A 38 13.03 2.35 3.11
CA ILE A 38 11.83 2.99 3.67
C ILE A 38 11.98 4.50 3.86
N TRP A 39 13.18 5.01 3.77
CA TRP A 39 13.46 6.44 3.91
C TRP A 39 13.22 7.23 2.62
N ASP A 40 13.19 6.54 1.49
CA ASP A 40 13.11 7.19 0.19
C ASP A 40 11.69 7.28 -0.37
N ASN A 41 10.66 7.11 0.46
CA ASN A 41 9.27 6.94 -0.01
C ASN A 41 9.14 5.87 -1.07
N SER A 42 10.02 4.98 -1.11
CA SER A 42 10.05 4.04 -2.17
C SER A 42 8.95 3.04 -1.97
N MET A 43 8.06 3.36 -2.62
CA MET A 43 6.98 2.65 -3.16
C MET A 43 7.45 2.26 -4.52
N PRO A 44 7.57 1.10 -4.89
CA PRO A 44 6.95 -0.12 -4.46
C PRO A 44 7.85 -0.99 -3.59
N VAL A 45 7.27 -1.93 -2.91
CA VAL A 45 7.98 -2.99 -2.21
C VAL A 45 8.23 -4.12 -3.20
N ASN A 46 9.50 -4.40 -3.50
CA ASN A 46 9.87 -5.55 -4.33
C ASN A 46 9.62 -6.84 -3.55
N VAL A 47 8.83 -7.73 -4.10
CA VAL A 47 8.40 -8.97 -3.47
C VAL A 47 8.85 -10.16 -4.27
N SER A 48 9.58 -11.05 -3.62
CA SER A 48 10.08 -12.30 -4.17
C SER A 48 9.42 -13.53 -3.52
N ASP A 49 9.80 -14.71 -3.94
CA ASP A 49 9.28 -15.96 -3.35
C ASP A 49 9.56 -16.02 -1.85
N LYS A 50 8.53 -16.33 -1.07
CA LYS A 50 8.52 -16.43 0.40
C LYS A 50 8.67 -15.12 1.17
N ASP A 51 8.72 -14.00 0.50
CA ASP A 51 8.70 -12.72 1.19
C ASP A 51 7.40 -12.51 1.97
N ILE A 52 7.56 -11.87 3.12
CA ILE A 52 6.46 -11.52 4.02
C ILE A 52 6.43 -10.00 4.19
N VAL A 53 5.31 -9.40 3.84
CA VAL A 53 5.07 -7.98 4.01
C VAL A 53 3.92 -7.77 4.99
N GLY A 54 4.14 -7.04 6.07
CA GLY A 54 3.17 -6.87 7.14
C GLY A 54 2.76 -5.42 7.35
N TYR A 55 1.48 -5.24 7.65
CA TYR A 55 0.84 -3.94 7.90
C TYR A 55 0.14 -3.96 9.25
N LYS A 56 0.44 -3.01 10.11
CA LYS A 56 -0.09 -2.89 11.48
C LYS A 56 -0.68 -1.50 11.69
N TYR A 57 -1.81 -1.44 12.29
CA TYR A 57 -2.91 -2.36 12.48
C TYR A 57 -4.11 -1.78 11.79
N PHE A 58 -4.92 -2.61 11.16
CA PHE A 58 -6.25 -2.20 10.69
C PHE A 58 -7.24 -2.25 11.84
N GLY A 59 -7.99 -1.16 12.05
CA GLY A 59 -9.01 -1.07 13.08
C GLY A 59 -10.39 -1.43 12.51
N PHE A 60 -10.87 -2.62 12.80
CA PHE A 60 -12.18 -3.09 12.35
C PHE A 60 -13.33 -2.65 13.27
N GLY A 61 -13.08 -1.70 14.14
CA GLY A 61 -14.00 -1.25 15.16
C GLY A 61 -13.79 -1.99 16.47
N GLY A 62 -14.46 -1.60 17.50
CA GLY A 62 -14.36 -2.28 18.77
C GLY A 62 -15.28 -1.66 19.81
N LEU A 63 -15.89 -2.51 20.60
CA LEU A 63 -16.68 -2.12 21.75
C LEU A 63 -15.89 -1.21 22.70
N ALA A 64 -14.59 -1.47 22.88
CA ALA A 64 -13.75 -0.68 23.75
C ALA A 64 -13.58 0.78 23.30
N GLU A 65 -13.64 1.04 22.01
CA GLU A 65 -13.59 2.38 21.46
C GLU A 65 -14.95 3.07 21.51
N ALA A 66 -16.01 2.31 21.30
CA ALA A 66 -17.38 2.80 21.44
C ALA A 66 -17.70 3.13 22.93
N GLU A 67 -17.24 2.32 23.88
CA GLU A 67 -17.38 2.56 25.32
C GLU A 67 -16.66 3.82 25.80
N LYS A 68 -15.58 4.21 25.10
CA LYS A 68 -14.85 5.45 25.36
C LYS A 68 -15.47 6.67 24.67
N GLY A 69 -16.62 6.53 24.04
CA GLY A 69 -17.28 7.60 23.29
C GLY A 69 -16.60 7.93 21.97
N ILE A 70 -15.73 7.07 21.50
CA ILE A 70 -15.01 7.23 20.25
C ILE A 70 -15.89 6.56 19.18
N LYS A 71 -16.33 7.33 18.21
CA LYS A 71 -17.09 6.77 17.10
C LYS A 71 -16.22 5.76 16.35
N PRO A 72 -16.72 4.54 16.13
CA PRO A 72 -16.05 3.61 15.23
C PRO A 72 -15.86 4.28 13.87
N PHE A 73 -14.81 3.92 13.17
CA PHE A 73 -14.59 4.43 11.82
C PHE A 73 -15.83 4.13 10.98
N GLU A 74 -16.30 5.14 10.29
CA GLU A 74 -17.48 5.00 9.46
C GLU A 74 -17.30 3.83 8.50
N GLY A 75 -18.11 2.80 8.66
CA GLY A 75 -18.04 1.61 7.84
C GLY A 75 -17.32 0.39 8.40
N THR A 76 -16.88 0.40 9.65
CA THR A 76 -16.14 -0.72 10.23
C THR A 76 -16.98 -1.91 10.69
N ALA A 77 -18.19 -1.74 11.10
CA ALA A 77 -18.89 -2.78 11.87
C ALA A 77 -20.12 -3.38 11.19
N GLU A 78 -20.46 -2.97 10.01
CA GLU A 78 -21.64 -3.50 9.36
C GLU A 78 -21.23 -4.54 8.32
N GLY A 79 -21.18 -5.79 8.76
CA GLY A 79 -20.92 -6.96 7.95
C GLY A 79 -21.75 -6.99 6.67
N ASN A 80 -21.11 -6.68 5.54
CA ASN A 80 -21.76 -6.62 4.24
C ASN A 80 -20.84 -7.05 3.10
N GLY A 81 -20.11 -8.13 3.31
CA GLY A 81 -19.31 -8.70 2.24
C GLY A 81 -18.07 -7.88 1.95
N THR A 82 -17.15 -7.87 2.90
CA THR A 82 -15.86 -7.20 2.77
C THR A 82 -14.94 -7.93 1.81
N SER A 83 -14.34 -7.19 0.90
CA SER A 83 -13.28 -7.67 0.01
C SER A 83 -11.95 -7.04 0.38
N PHE A 84 -10.87 -7.80 0.21
CA PHE A 84 -9.50 -7.30 0.29
C PHE A 84 -8.97 -7.05 -1.10
N ASN A 85 -8.35 -5.89 -1.29
CA ASN A 85 -7.75 -5.47 -2.55
C ASN A 85 -6.25 -5.33 -2.36
N VAL A 86 -5.50 -5.80 -3.33
CA VAL A 86 -4.07 -5.51 -3.49
C VAL A 86 -3.82 -4.92 -4.87
N PHE A 87 -2.93 -3.96 -4.92
CA PHE A 87 -2.45 -3.34 -6.14
C PHE A 87 -0.98 -3.70 -6.28
N LEU A 88 -0.64 -4.31 -7.38
CA LEU A 88 0.73 -4.74 -7.64
C LEU A 88 1.06 -4.64 -9.14
N THR A 89 2.35 -4.53 -9.43
CA THR A 89 2.91 -4.62 -10.77
C THR A 89 3.64 -5.95 -10.89
N PRO A 90 3.16 -6.92 -11.67
CA PRO A 90 3.89 -8.17 -11.90
C PRO A 90 5.26 -7.92 -12.53
N LYS A 91 6.28 -8.66 -12.10
CA LYS A 91 7.65 -8.62 -12.63
C LYS A 91 8.06 -9.91 -13.32
N THR A 92 7.19 -10.90 -13.30
CA THR A 92 7.38 -12.20 -13.95
C THR A 92 6.22 -12.51 -14.88
N ASP A 93 6.49 -13.22 -15.93
CA ASP A 93 5.50 -13.77 -16.85
C ASP A 93 4.85 -15.08 -16.34
N LYS A 94 5.38 -15.62 -15.23
CA LYS A 94 4.87 -16.84 -14.58
C LYS A 94 3.72 -16.52 -13.63
N ALA A 95 2.83 -17.49 -13.45
CA ALA A 95 1.80 -17.39 -12.42
C ALA A 95 2.43 -17.47 -11.03
N PHE A 96 1.88 -16.68 -10.10
CA PHE A 96 2.28 -16.71 -8.69
C PHE A 96 1.09 -16.41 -7.77
N LYS A 97 1.31 -16.50 -6.47
CA LYS A 97 0.28 -16.30 -5.48
C LYS A 97 0.72 -15.34 -4.38
N ILE A 98 -0.26 -14.67 -3.79
CA ILE A 98 -0.06 -13.94 -2.53
C ILE A 98 -1.10 -14.43 -1.53
N ASN A 99 -0.63 -15.06 -0.47
CA ASN A 99 -1.44 -15.50 0.64
C ASN A 99 -1.69 -14.34 1.59
N VAL A 100 -2.94 -14.12 1.98
CA VAL A 100 -3.35 -13.04 2.87
C VAL A 100 -3.68 -13.60 4.24
N TRP A 101 -3.06 -13.06 5.28
CA TRP A 101 -3.16 -13.53 6.65
C TRP A 101 -3.58 -12.41 7.61
N LEU A 102 -4.43 -12.74 8.56
CA LEU A 102 -4.67 -11.95 9.76
C LEU A 102 -3.66 -12.37 10.86
N ASP A 103 -3.03 -11.39 11.49
CA ASP A 103 -2.16 -11.53 12.66
C ASP A 103 -0.91 -12.40 12.45
N GLY A 104 -0.58 -12.66 11.22
CA GLY A 104 0.67 -13.29 10.81
C GLY A 104 0.54 -14.69 10.23
N PRO A 105 1.51 -15.11 9.40
CA PRO A 105 1.55 -16.42 8.80
C PRO A 105 2.15 -17.51 9.73
N TRP A 106 2.23 -17.23 11.03
CA TRP A 106 2.84 -18.13 12.00
C TRP A 106 1.77 -18.89 12.78
N ALA A 107 2.04 -20.16 13.01
CA ALA A 107 1.21 -21.05 13.82
C ALA A 107 2.08 -21.62 14.96
N ASN A 108 2.43 -20.78 15.93
CA ASN A 108 3.15 -21.18 17.15
C ASN A 108 2.31 -20.92 18.40
N GLU A 109 2.84 -21.21 19.58
CA GLU A 109 2.11 -21.05 20.84
C GLU A 109 1.74 -19.58 21.14
N THR A 110 2.53 -18.64 20.65
CA THR A 110 2.37 -17.21 20.94
C THR A 110 1.61 -16.46 19.83
N TRP A 111 1.78 -16.87 18.58
CA TRP A 111 1.22 -16.20 17.41
C TRP A 111 0.42 -17.20 16.59
N LYS A 112 -0.88 -16.98 16.51
CA LYS A 112 -1.79 -17.78 15.69
C LYS A 112 -2.49 -16.88 14.69
N GLY A 113 -1.87 -16.74 13.55
CA GLY A 113 -2.51 -16.06 12.43
C GLY A 113 -3.51 -16.97 11.71
N THR A 114 -4.38 -16.33 10.97
CA THR A 114 -5.40 -17.01 10.16
C THR A 114 -5.23 -16.61 8.70
N LYS A 115 -5.07 -17.59 7.82
CA LYS A 115 -5.11 -17.34 6.36
C LYS A 115 -6.53 -17.00 5.98
N ILE A 116 -6.74 -15.79 5.45
CA ILE A 116 -8.07 -15.30 5.07
C ILE A 116 -8.32 -15.31 3.57
N GLY A 117 -7.31 -15.62 2.78
CA GLY A 117 -7.49 -15.75 1.34
C GLY A 117 -6.19 -15.93 0.58
N GLU A 118 -6.34 -16.08 -0.72
CA GLU A 118 -5.26 -16.27 -1.66
C GLU A 118 -5.55 -15.47 -2.93
N ILE A 119 -4.61 -14.63 -3.31
CA ILE A 119 -4.64 -13.87 -4.56
C ILE A 119 -3.83 -14.66 -5.58
N ASN A 120 -4.48 -15.07 -6.65
CA ASN A 120 -3.83 -15.75 -7.76
C ASN A 120 -3.55 -14.75 -8.87
N VAL A 121 -2.27 -14.53 -9.17
CA VAL A 121 -1.83 -13.71 -10.28
C VAL A 121 -1.55 -14.64 -11.47
N PRO A 122 -2.31 -14.54 -12.56
CA PRO A 122 -2.15 -15.44 -13.69
C PRO A 122 -0.85 -15.16 -14.45
N ALA A 123 -0.35 -16.17 -15.13
CA ALA A 123 0.78 -16.03 -16.06
C ALA A 123 0.45 -15.02 -17.17
N GLY A 124 1.44 -14.26 -17.60
CA GLY A 124 1.28 -13.25 -18.64
C GLY A 124 0.46 -12.02 -18.22
N SER A 125 0.38 -11.74 -16.92
CA SER A 125 -0.20 -10.50 -16.43
C SER A 125 0.59 -9.30 -16.92
N ALA A 126 -0.11 -8.18 -17.14
CA ALA A 126 0.50 -6.96 -17.63
C ALA A 126 1.52 -6.39 -16.63
N GLU A 127 2.61 -5.82 -17.15
CA GLU A 127 3.62 -5.09 -16.37
C GLU A 127 3.14 -3.68 -16.00
N GLU A 128 1.92 -3.59 -15.48
CA GLU A 128 1.30 -2.35 -15.03
C GLU A 128 0.59 -2.58 -13.69
N VAL A 129 0.29 -1.49 -12.98
CA VAL A 129 -0.42 -1.58 -11.71
C VAL A 129 -1.79 -2.19 -11.93
N THR A 130 -1.96 -3.40 -11.41
CA THR A 130 -3.19 -4.17 -11.53
C THR A 130 -3.78 -4.42 -10.16
N ARG A 131 -5.10 -4.28 -10.05
CA ARG A 131 -5.84 -4.61 -8.84
C ARG A 131 -6.27 -6.07 -8.86
N PHE A 132 -5.97 -6.76 -7.77
CA PHE A 132 -6.51 -8.08 -7.46
C PHE A 132 -7.40 -7.99 -6.23
N THR A 133 -8.53 -8.69 -6.25
CA THR A 133 -9.54 -8.61 -5.20
C THR A 133 -9.97 -10.00 -4.80
N ILE A 134 -10.07 -10.24 -3.50
CA ILE A 134 -10.63 -11.47 -2.93
C ILE A 134 -11.73 -11.15 -1.92
N ASP A 135 -12.72 -12.03 -1.82
CA ASP A 135 -13.73 -11.97 -0.77
C ASP A 135 -13.12 -12.48 0.55
N VAL A 136 -13.24 -11.68 1.59
CA VAL A 136 -12.75 -12.01 2.94
C VAL A 136 -13.84 -11.80 4.00
N ALA A 137 -15.08 -11.65 3.59
CA ALA A 137 -16.21 -11.33 4.46
C ALA A 137 -16.36 -12.31 5.63
N GLU A 138 -16.18 -13.60 5.38
CA GLU A 138 -16.26 -14.66 6.40
C GLU A 138 -15.31 -14.40 7.58
N PHE A 139 -14.15 -13.83 7.31
CA PHE A 139 -13.10 -13.60 8.31
C PHE A 139 -13.14 -12.21 8.92
N VAL A 140 -13.63 -11.22 8.18
CA VAL A 140 -13.40 -9.80 8.49
C VAL A 140 -14.67 -9.08 8.94
N ASP A 141 -15.85 -9.48 8.46
CA ASP A 141 -17.09 -8.74 8.70
C ASP A 141 -17.50 -8.68 10.19
N ASN A 142 -17.00 -9.61 11.00
CA ASN A 142 -17.32 -9.67 12.44
C ASN A 142 -16.12 -9.34 13.34
N LEU A 143 -15.05 -8.76 12.79
CA LEU A 143 -13.91 -8.34 13.58
C LEU A 143 -14.24 -7.08 14.39
N ASP A 144 -13.86 -7.08 15.66
CA ASP A 144 -14.13 -6.01 16.61
C ASP A 144 -12.89 -5.32 17.16
N LYS A 145 -11.71 -5.65 16.64
CA LYS A 145 -10.42 -5.22 17.16
C LYS A 145 -9.49 -4.77 16.05
N LYS A 146 -8.29 -4.44 16.46
CA LYS A 146 -7.18 -4.18 15.54
C LYS A 146 -6.51 -5.49 15.16
N HIS A 147 -6.30 -5.65 13.87
CA HIS A 147 -5.64 -6.81 13.31
C HIS A 147 -4.54 -6.39 12.35
N ALA A 148 -3.45 -7.11 12.36
CA ALA A 148 -2.39 -6.96 11.37
C ALA A 148 -2.73 -7.77 10.11
N ILE A 149 -2.35 -7.25 8.96
CA ILE A 149 -2.45 -7.97 7.69
C ILE A 149 -1.04 -8.32 7.23
N TYR A 150 -0.86 -9.56 6.86
CA TYR A 150 0.40 -10.04 6.29
C TYR A 150 0.15 -10.66 4.92
N LEU A 151 1.02 -10.32 4.00
CA LEU A 151 1.06 -10.86 2.65
C LEU A 151 2.26 -11.77 2.55
N VAL A 152 2.06 -12.99 2.08
CA VAL A 152 3.14 -13.97 1.87
C VAL A 152 3.13 -14.39 0.41
N ALA A 153 4.22 -14.12 -0.28
CA ALA A 153 4.34 -14.44 -1.69
C ALA A 153 4.78 -15.91 -1.90
N GLU A 154 4.27 -16.53 -2.93
CA GLU A 154 4.66 -17.87 -3.38
C GLU A 154 4.80 -17.90 -4.90
N GLY A 155 5.99 -18.20 -5.37
CA GLY A 155 6.29 -18.28 -6.81
C GLY A 155 7.72 -18.67 -7.07
N GLU A 156 8.34 -18.10 -8.08
CA GLU A 156 9.71 -18.35 -8.46
C GLU A 156 10.42 -17.03 -8.81
N GLY A 157 11.42 -16.67 -8.01
CA GLY A 157 12.21 -15.45 -8.20
C GLY A 157 11.47 -14.18 -7.81
N ASP A 158 11.78 -13.08 -8.49
CA ASP A 158 11.13 -11.79 -8.30
C ASP A 158 9.72 -11.81 -8.88
N LEU A 159 8.73 -11.53 -8.07
CA LEU A 159 7.33 -11.74 -8.42
C LEU A 159 6.61 -10.45 -8.80
N CYS A 160 6.71 -9.43 -7.95
CA CYS A 160 6.00 -8.18 -8.18
C CYS A 160 6.56 -7.00 -7.38
N GLU A 161 6.16 -5.81 -7.80
CA GLU A 161 6.19 -4.61 -6.98
C GLU A 161 4.82 -4.44 -6.34
N LEU A 162 4.79 -4.33 -5.02
CA LEU A 162 3.56 -4.12 -4.27
C LEU A 162 3.31 -2.62 -4.15
N MET A 163 2.21 -2.16 -4.73
CA MET A 163 1.88 -0.74 -4.84
C MET A 163 0.95 -0.25 -3.73
N GLY A 164 0.03 -1.09 -3.29
CA GLY A 164 -0.91 -0.72 -2.24
C GLY A 164 -1.94 -1.79 -1.92
N LEU A 165 -2.72 -1.51 -0.90
CA LEU A 165 -3.75 -2.43 -0.42
C LEU A 165 -4.87 -1.71 0.31
N GLY A 166 -5.93 -2.42 0.60
CA GLY A 166 -7.03 -1.95 1.44
C GLY A 166 -8.27 -2.81 1.31
N PHE A 167 -9.26 -2.51 2.14
CA PHE A 167 -10.53 -3.23 2.12
C PHE A 167 -11.62 -2.39 1.43
N SER A 168 -12.57 -3.07 0.82
CA SER A 168 -13.77 -2.45 0.26
C SER A 168 -15.01 -3.21 0.70
N LYS A 169 -16.14 -2.51 0.83
CA LYS A 169 -17.44 -3.12 1.08
C LYS A 169 -18.00 -3.73 -0.20
N LYS A 170 -18.92 -4.66 -0.04
CA LYS A 170 -19.63 -5.29 -1.16
C LYS A 170 -20.17 -4.24 -2.14
N GLY A 171 -19.86 -4.42 -3.41
CA GLY A 171 -20.30 -3.52 -4.47
C GLY A 171 -19.51 -2.23 -4.60
N GLN A 172 -18.53 -1.98 -3.74
CA GLN A 172 -17.60 -0.87 -3.88
C GLN A 172 -16.33 -1.29 -4.60
N THR A 173 -15.86 -0.44 -5.47
CA THR A 173 -14.60 -0.62 -6.19
C THR A 173 -13.55 0.29 -5.58
N MET A 174 -12.44 -0.29 -5.12
CA MET A 174 -11.27 0.48 -4.76
C MET A 174 -10.44 0.73 -6.01
N ASN A 175 -10.07 1.98 -6.25
CA ASN A 175 -9.23 2.35 -7.38
C ASN A 175 -7.81 2.65 -6.91
N TYR A 176 -6.84 2.38 -7.77
CA TYR A 176 -5.48 2.88 -7.56
C TYR A 176 -5.53 4.41 -7.67
N PRO A 177 -4.92 5.14 -6.73
CA PRO A 177 -4.92 6.59 -6.79
C PRO A 177 -4.24 7.07 -8.08
N ALA A 178 -4.92 7.93 -8.81
CA ALA A 178 -4.25 8.62 -9.89
C ALA A 178 -3.15 9.54 -9.29
N PRO A 179 -1.99 9.65 -9.93
CA PRO A 179 -1.01 10.63 -9.53
C PRO A 179 -1.67 12.02 -9.55
N PRO A 180 -1.38 12.88 -8.56
CA PRO A 180 -1.92 14.22 -8.57
C PRO A 180 -1.45 14.96 -9.83
N THR A 181 -2.37 15.61 -10.50
CA THR A 181 -2.02 16.47 -11.62
C THR A 181 -1.45 17.77 -11.06
N VAL A 182 -0.20 18.07 -11.38
CA VAL A 182 0.46 19.32 -10.96
C VAL A 182 0.56 20.24 -12.16
N THR A 183 -0.06 21.41 -12.05
CA THR A 183 0.08 22.50 -13.02
C THR A 183 1.05 23.52 -12.48
N ILE A 184 2.15 23.76 -13.19
CA ILE A 184 3.09 24.84 -12.91
C ILE A 184 2.82 25.96 -13.88
N SER A 185 2.71 27.19 -13.36
CA SER A 185 2.52 28.37 -14.18
C SER A 185 3.59 29.41 -13.89
N VAL A 186 4.07 30.07 -14.93
CA VAL A 186 4.97 31.22 -14.83
C VAL A 186 4.29 32.44 -15.44
N ASN A 187 4.22 33.52 -14.69
CA ASN A 187 3.50 34.75 -15.06
C ASN A 187 2.05 34.51 -15.49
N GLY A 188 1.39 33.48 -14.88
CA GLY A 188 0.01 33.12 -15.18
C GLY A 188 -0.17 32.21 -16.41
N GLN A 189 0.90 31.84 -17.08
CA GLN A 189 0.83 30.87 -18.19
C GLN A 189 1.25 29.49 -17.69
N ALA A 190 0.41 28.49 -17.90
CA ALA A 190 0.72 27.11 -17.59
C ALA A 190 1.89 26.63 -18.47
N LEU A 191 2.83 25.93 -17.85
CA LEU A 191 3.93 25.29 -18.57
C LEU A 191 3.54 23.88 -18.96
N GLU A 192 3.97 23.48 -20.14
CA GLU A 192 3.92 22.09 -20.56
C GLU A 192 4.99 21.31 -19.79
N MET A 193 4.53 20.36 -18.96
CA MET A 193 5.43 19.53 -18.18
C MET A 193 5.95 18.36 -19.03
N PRO A 194 7.24 18.01 -18.91
CA PRO A 194 7.76 16.81 -19.55
C PRO A 194 6.98 15.57 -19.14
N ALA A 195 6.72 14.67 -20.07
CA ALA A 195 6.00 13.42 -19.79
C ALA A 195 6.78 12.46 -18.87
N VAL A 196 8.12 12.62 -18.81
CA VAL A 196 9.02 11.78 -18.03
C VAL A 196 9.84 12.64 -17.08
N PRO A 197 9.85 12.33 -15.77
CA PRO A 197 10.69 13.04 -14.83
C PRO A 197 12.18 12.79 -15.10
N VAL A 198 13.01 13.77 -14.79
CA VAL A 198 14.43 13.56 -14.65
C VAL A 198 14.67 13.00 -13.26
N ARG A 199 15.00 11.73 -13.17
CA ARG A 199 15.34 11.10 -11.89
C ARG A 199 16.75 11.49 -11.51
N SER A 200 16.91 12.17 -10.38
CA SER A 200 18.23 12.35 -9.80
C SER A 200 18.59 11.12 -8.96
N THR A 201 19.64 10.43 -9.35
CA THR A 201 20.31 9.47 -8.47
C THR A 201 21.42 10.21 -7.72
N ASN A 202 21.47 10.04 -6.40
CA ASN A 202 22.66 10.47 -5.67
C ASN A 202 23.84 9.52 -5.93
N GLU A 203 25.02 9.87 -5.43
CA GLU A 203 26.25 9.07 -5.59
C GLU A 203 26.15 7.64 -5.02
N ASN A 204 25.12 7.34 -4.21
CA ASN A 204 24.85 6.01 -3.67
C ASN A 204 23.79 5.24 -4.46
N GLY A 205 23.33 5.79 -5.58
CA GLY A 205 22.31 5.15 -6.43
C GLY A 205 20.86 5.31 -5.94
N TYR A 206 20.63 6.05 -4.87
CA TYR A 206 19.27 6.30 -4.40
C TYR A 206 18.54 7.23 -5.37
N VAL A 207 17.36 6.80 -5.78
CA VAL A 207 16.44 7.62 -6.56
C VAL A 207 15.64 8.44 -5.57
N GLY A 208 15.91 9.74 -5.50
CA GLY A 208 15.05 10.67 -4.74
C GLY A 208 13.66 10.79 -5.39
N TYR A 209 13.02 11.88 -5.16
CA TYR A 209 11.72 12.21 -5.76
C TYR A 209 11.88 12.48 -7.26
N ASP A 210 10.80 12.31 -8.01
CA ASP A 210 10.74 12.68 -9.42
C ASP A 210 10.95 14.18 -9.58
N GLN A 211 11.95 14.56 -10.34
CA GLN A 211 12.23 15.94 -10.67
C GLN A 211 11.82 16.23 -12.11
N TYR A 212 11.17 17.35 -12.32
CA TYR A 212 10.83 17.84 -13.64
C TYR A 212 11.60 19.13 -13.90
N GLU A 213 12.36 19.15 -14.97
CA GLU A 213 13.07 20.34 -15.41
C GLU A 213 12.35 20.97 -16.59
N VAL A 214 11.97 22.22 -16.44
CA VAL A 214 11.35 23.01 -17.50
C VAL A 214 12.12 24.31 -17.69
N THR A 215 12.63 24.52 -18.91
CA THR A 215 13.28 25.78 -19.26
C THR A 215 12.25 26.79 -19.69
N TYR A 216 12.23 27.94 -19.05
CA TYR A 216 11.34 29.04 -19.35
C TYR A 216 12.13 30.34 -19.54
N THR A 217 11.82 31.08 -20.61
CA THR A 217 12.39 32.40 -20.85
C THR A 217 11.37 33.49 -20.54
N ALA A 218 11.65 34.34 -19.58
CA ALA A 218 10.80 35.46 -19.23
C ALA A 218 11.60 36.76 -19.15
N GLU A 219 10.93 37.87 -19.46
CA GLU A 219 11.46 39.20 -19.17
C GLU A 219 11.13 39.55 -17.71
N GLY A 220 12.12 40.03 -16.95
CA GLY A 220 11.98 40.44 -15.56
C GLY A 220 11.98 39.26 -14.56
N THR A 221 11.48 39.49 -13.35
CA THR A 221 11.42 38.48 -12.29
C THR A 221 10.19 37.58 -12.50
N PRO A 222 10.36 36.28 -12.75
CA PRO A 222 9.24 35.40 -12.98
C PRO A 222 8.44 35.16 -11.69
N LYS A 223 7.12 35.17 -11.81
CA LYS A 223 6.20 34.71 -10.73
C LYS A 223 5.82 33.27 -11.01
N VAL A 224 6.30 32.37 -10.16
CA VAL A 224 6.01 30.93 -10.27
C VAL A 224 4.89 30.58 -9.32
N SER A 225 3.94 29.80 -9.80
CA SER A 225 2.87 29.19 -9.00
C SER A 225 2.70 27.73 -9.37
N ALA A 226 2.34 26.90 -8.39
CA ALA A 226 2.01 25.49 -8.59
C ALA A 226 0.62 25.22 -7.99
N LYS A 227 -0.16 24.42 -8.70
CA LYS A 227 -1.47 23.94 -8.25
C LYS A 227 -1.51 22.44 -8.45
N ALA A 228 -1.89 21.70 -7.43
CA ALA A 228 -2.23 20.28 -7.49
C ALA A 228 -3.75 20.13 -7.45
N ASP A 229 -4.28 19.31 -8.36
CA ASP A 229 -5.71 18.95 -8.42
C ASP A 229 -5.91 17.52 -7.95
#